data_2952371f7d99da7a93a3f7eaa9e2fc6d
#
_entry.id   2952371f7d99da7a93a3f7eaa9e2fc6d
#
_cell.length_a   1.000
_cell.length_b   1.000
_cell.length_c   1.000
_cell.angle_alpha   90.00
_cell.angle_beta   90.00
_cell.angle_gamma   90.00
#
_symmetry.space_group_name_H-M   'P 1'
#
loop_
_entity.id
_entity.type
_entity.pdbx_description
1 polymer ?
#
loop_
_entity_poly.entity_id
_entity_poly.type
_entity_poly.pdbx_seq_one_letter_code
_entity_poly.pdbx_strand_id
1 'polypeptide(L)'
;SALIATFLYLSGNIDILSFKNYNNTSASTGFFVNRGVFSIFLLFCLISSLEYLGKSKNIKDNFLTSVYVRLFVVFIAIGLVTTFSRIGNFLLLSTMLFYMLNEIFFKKEKNNIFRNIILIIVLIDIFILGIYFGSSRIIDRFNLLDNEFAEIANIEVNFSRFQVIKFAFYQMYDYLFFGYGPGSFEILFQINFPDLTNIFANHVHSDLFQFIGEFGLIGFALFFLSILNFFIKTSYDLKNNLMLFYLIIILFFDFSLHIPFIQFLFVIFLTFNFKTIKSS
;
A
#
# COMPACT_ATOMS: atom_id res chain seq x y z
N SER A 1 -4.86 -13.96 7.93
CA SER A 1 -5.01 -12.57 8.45
C SER A 1 -6.23 -11.86 7.87
N ALA A 2 -6.47 -11.84 6.53
CA ALA A 2 -7.60 -11.14 5.91
C ALA A 2 -8.96 -11.54 6.50
N LEU A 3 -9.27 -12.84 6.59
CA LEU A 3 -10.52 -13.36 7.16
C LEU A 3 -10.73 -12.94 8.61
N ILE A 4 -9.68 -13.08 9.43
CA ILE A 4 -9.74 -12.70 10.85
C ILE A 4 -9.96 -11.20 10.99
N ALA A 5 -9.25 -10.40 10.20
CA ALA A 5 -9.37 -8.97 10.22
C ALA A 5 -10.77 -8.47 9.80
N THR A 6 -11.34 -9.05 8.73
CA THR A 6 -12.71 -8.75 8.29
C THR A 6 -13.75 -9.18 9.31
N PHE A 7 -13.57 -10.35 9.91
CA PHE A 7 -14.47 -10.85 10.94
C PHE A 7 -14.46 -9.97 12.18
N LEU A 8 -13.29 -9.59 12.69
CA LEU A 8 -13.14 -8.68 13.83
C LEU A 8 -13.74 -7.30 13.54
N TYR A 9 -13.57 -6.81 12.32
CA TYR A 9 -14.16 -5.54 11.91
C TYR A 9 -15.68 -5.60 11.87
N LEU A 10 -16.27 -6.65 11.26
CA LEU A 10 -17.71 -6.80 11.11
C LEU A 10 -18.42 -7.14 12.43
N SER A 11 -17.78 -7.87 13.32
CA SER A 11 -18.35 -8.26 14.63
C SER A 11 -18.41 -7.09 15.62
N GLY A 12 -17.66 -6.00 15.38
CA GLY A 12 -17.56 -4.89 16.33
C GLY A 12 -16.98 -5.29 17.69
N ASN A 13 -16.51 -6.51 17.86
CA ASN A 13 -16.13 -7.11 19.13
C ASN A 13 -14.59 -7.22 19.21
N ILE A 14 -13.99 -6.27 19.92
CA ILE A 14 -12.55 -6.09 20.03
C ILE A 14 -11.89 -7.23 20.84
N ASP A 15 -12.66 -7.94 21.66
CA ASP A 15 -12.14 -8.89 22.65
C ASP A 15 -12.15 -10.37 22.20
N ILE A 16 -12.68 -10.68 21.04
CA ILE A 16 -12.65 -12.04 20.50
C ILE A 16 -11.21 -12.38 20.07
N LEU A 17 -10.57 -13.33 20.72
CA LEU A 17 -9.23 -13.87 20.43
C LEU A 17 -8.03 -13.15 21.06
N SER A 18 -8.17 -12.28 22.05
CA SER A 18 -7.07 -11.52 22.64
C SER A 18 -6.27 -10.64 21.65
N PHE A 19 -6.73 -10.52 20.42
CA PHE A 19 -6.16 -9.63 19.41
C PHE A 19 -6.88 -8.30 19.50
N LYS A 20 -6.27 -7.34 20.18
CA LYS A 20 -6.77 -5.97 20.18
C LYS A 20 -6.59 -5.39 18.78
N ASN A 21 -7.71 -5.02 18.16
CA ASN A 21 -7.68 -4.06 17.07
C ASN A 21 -7.21 -2.72 17.67
N TYR A 22 -5.90 -2.47 17.60
CA TYR A 22 -5.31 -1.27 18.19
C TYR A 22 -6.00 -0.05 17.61
N ASN A 23 -6.87 0.57 18.41
CA ASN A 23 -7.42 1.91 18.22
C ASN A 23 -8.29 2.21 16.99
N ASN A 24 -8.74 1.25 16.19
CA ASN A 24 -9.51 1.58 15.00
C ASN A 24 -10.74 0.70 14.84
N THR A 25 -11.84 1.10 15.49
CA THR A 25 -13.18 0.49 15.28
C THR A 25 -13.75 0.80 13.89
N SER A 26 -13.12 1.71 13.14
CA SER A 26 -13.62 2.19 11.84
C SER A 26 -13.03 1.49 10.62
N ALA A 27 -12.05 0.60 10.77
CA ALA A 27 -11.37 -0.06 9.67
C ALA A 27 -10.71 -1.38 10.09
N SER A 28 -10.54 -2.30 9.14
CA SER A 28 -9.80 -3.54 9.35
C SER A 28 -8.28 -3.28 9.33
N THR A 29 -7.59 -3.68 10.39
CA THR A 29 -6.11 -3.53 10.49
C THR A 29 -5.38 -4.88 10.57
N GLY A 30 -6.09 -5.97 10.84
CA GLY A 30 -5.51 -7.29 11.04
C GLY A 30 -4.51 -7.31 12.18
N PHE A 31 -3.30 -7.81 11.92
CA PHE A 31 -2.20 -7.84 12.88
C PHE A 31 -1.30 -6.61 12.82
N PHE A 32 -1.66 -5.63 12.03
CA PHE A 32 -0.90 -4.39 11.88
C PHE A 32 -1.54 -3.26 12.68
N VAL A 33 -0.70 -2.38 13.20
CA VAL A 33 -1.17 -1.17 13.89
C VAL A 33 -1.82 -0.20 12.90
N ASN A 34 -1.28 -0.13 11.67
CA ASN A 34 -1.74 0.79 10.64
C ASN A 34 -2.49 0.07 9.52
N ARG A 35 -3.70 0.57 9.18
CA ARG A 35 -4.55 0.05 8.10
C ARG A 35 -3.92 0.18 6.72
N GLY A 36 -3.10 1.24 6.49
CA GLY A 36 -2.36 1.44 5.24
C GLY A 36 -1.35 0.34 5.01
N VAL A 37 -0.49 0.08 6.00
CA VAL A 37 0.50 -1.00 5.97
C VAL A 37 -0.16 -2.37 5.75
N PHE A 38 -1.28 -2.63 6.44
CA PHE A 38 -2.04 -3.86 6.25
C PHE A 38 -2.59 -3.99 4.83
N SER A 39 -3.09 -2.89 4.24
CA SER A 39 -3.58 -2.91 2.86
C SER A 39 -2.47 -3.23 1.86
N ILE A 40 -1.26 -2.69 2.04
CA ILE A 40 -0.10 -3.00 1.19
C ILE A 40 0.30 -4.47 1.33
N PHE A 41 0.33 -5.01 2.55
CA PHE A 41 0.54 -6.44 2.75
C PHE A 41 -0.47 -7.31 2.00
N LEU A 42 -1.76 -6.97 2.08
CA LEU A 42 -2.82 -7.71 1.37
C LEU A 42 -2.70 -7.59 -0.15
N LEU A 43 -2.22 -6.45 -0.67
CA LEU A 43 -1.91 -6.29 -2.10
C LEU A 43 -0.83 -7.26 -2.57
N PHE A 44 0.24 -7.44 -1.80
CA PHE A 44 1.25 -8.45 -2.12
C PHE A 44 0.67 -9.87 -2.15
N CYS A 45 -0.17 -10.20 -1.17
CA CYS A 45 -0.87 -11.49 -1.14
C CYS A 45 -1.78 -11.67 -2.35
N LEU A 46 -2.49 -10.61 -2.77
CA LEU A 46 -3.40 -10.61 -3.91
C LEU A 46 -2.64 -10.87 -5.21
N ILE A 47 -1.55 -10.11 -5.47
CA ILE A 47 -0.71 -10.31 -6.65
C ILE A 47 -0.16 -11.72 -6.70
N SER A 48 0.36 -12.24 -5.59
CA SER A 48 0.86 -13.61 -5.51
C SER A 48 -0.21 -14.63 -5.91
N SER A 49 -1.42 -14.44 -5.39
CA SER A 49 -2.55 -15.35 -5.65
C SER A 49 -3.02 -15.25 -7.11
N LEU A 50 -3.05 -14.05 -7.69
CA LEU A 50 -3.40 -13.84 -9.10
C LEU A 50 -2.34 -14.43 -10.05
N GLU A 51 -1.06 -14.24 -9.76
CA GLU A 51 0.03 -14.85 -10.52
C GLU A 51 -0.01 -16.39 -10.46
N TYR A 52 -0.30 -16.93 -9.28
CA TYR A 52 -0.47 -18.36 -9.11
C TYR A 52 -1.64 -18.90 -9.93
N LEU A 53 -2.81 -18.22 -9.92
CA LEU A 53 -3.96 -18.55 -10.76
C LEU A 53 -3.65 -18.46 -12.25
N GLY A 54 -2.87 -17.46 -12.65
CA GLY A 54 -2.54 -17.24 -14.06
C GLY A 54 -1.54 -18.24 -14.65
N LYS A 55 -0.59 -18.72 -13.84
CA LYS A 55 0.56 -19.52 -14.32
C LYS A 55 0.48 -21.01 -14.01
N SER A 56 -0.31 -21.43 -13.03
CA SER A 56 -0.32 -22.83 -12.59
C SER A 56 -1.12 -23.74 -13.51
N LYS A 57 -0.45 -24.67 -14.17
CA LYS A 57 -1.09 -25.77 -14.91
C LYS A 57 -1.85 -26.71 -13.97
N ASN A 58 -1.34 -26.95 -12.76
CA ASN A 58 -1.95 -27.85 -11.77
C ASN A 58 -3.33 -27.39 -11.29
N ILE A 59 -3.63 -26.08 -11.36
CA ILE A 59 -4.96 -25.56 -11.02
C ILE A 59 -5.98 -25.95 -12.10
N LYS A 60 -5.56 -26.05 -13.36
CA LYS A 60 -6.46 -26.49 -14.45
C LYS A 60 -6.85 -27.96 -14.28
N ASP A 61 -5.99 -28.78 -13.68
CA ASP A 61 -6.18 -30.21 -13.54
C ASP A 61 -6.92 -30.61 -12.25
N ASN A 62 -6.86 -29.77 -11.18
CA ASN A 62 -7.53 -30.03 -9.91
C ASN A 62 -8.62 -28.99 -9.61
N PHE A 63 -9.87 -29.36 -9.79
CA PHE A 63 -11.04 -28.53 -9.55
C PHE A 63 -11.07 -27.93 -8.14
N LEU A 64 -10.84 -28.74 -7.11
CA LEU A 64 -10.86 -28.29 -5.71
C LEU A 64 -9.80 -27.20 -5.44
N THR A 65 -8.57 -27.41 -5.89
CA THR A 65 -7.48 -26.43 -5.70
C THR A 65 -7.82 -25.10 -6.37
N SER A 66 -8.43 -25.17 -7.56
CA SER A 66 -8.90 -23.99 -8.29
C SER A 66 -9.96 -23.21 -7.50
N VAL A 67 -10.93 -23.90 -6.91
CA VAL A 67 -11.99 -23.28 -6.10
C VAL A 67 -11.41 -22.61 -4.85
N TYR A 68 -10.57 -23.32 -4.11
CA TYR A 68 -9.94 -22.77 -2.90
C TYR A 68 -9.13 -21.50 -3.19
N VAL A 69 -8.28 -21.50 -4.21
CA VAL A 69 -7.46 -20.32 -4.53
C VAL A 69 -8.34 -19.13 -4.93
N ARG A 70 -9.43 -19.36 -5.67
CA ARG A 70 -10.39 -18.28 -6.02
C ARG A 70 -11.07 -17.71 -4.78
N LEU A 71 -11.50 -18.56 -3.86
CA LEU A 71 -12.07 -18.13 -2.58
C LEU A 71 -11.06 -17.30 -1.79
N PHE A 72 -9.80 -17.73 -1.70
CA PHE A 72 -8.75 -16.94 -1.04
C PHE A 72 -8.54 -15.56 -1.68
N VAL A 73 -8.55 -15.49 -3.01
CA VAL A 73 -8.44 -14.20 -3.74
C VAL A 73 -9.59 -13.27 -3.36
N VAL A 74 -10.82 -13.77 -3.33
CA VAL A 74 -12.00 -12.98 -2.93
C VAL A 74 -11.90 -12.52 -1.48
N PHE A 75 -11.51 -13.39 -0.56
CA PHE A 75 -11.35 -13.01 0.85
C PHE A 75 -10.22 -11.98 1.08
N ILE A 76 -9.11 -12.08 0.33
CA ILE A 76 -8.05 -11.09 0.38
C ILE A 76 -8.57 -9.74 -0.13
N ALA A 77 -9.33 -9.73 -1.23
CA ALA A 77 -9.92 -8.52 -1.79
C ALA A 77 -10.90 -7.86 -0.80
N ILE A 78 -11.80 -8.63 -0.20
CA ILE A 78 -12.72 -8.12 0.84
C ILE A 78 -11.92 -7.54 2.02
N GLY A 79 -10.91 -8.28 2.50
CA GLY A 79 -10.05 -7.81 3.59
C GLY A 79 -9.33 -6.51 3.26
N LEU A 80 -8.89 -6.34 2.01
CA LEU A 80 -8.23 -5.14 1.53
C LEU A 80 -9.20 -3.95 1.49
N VAL A 81 -10.37 -4.13 0.91
CA VAL A 81 -11.37 -3.06 0.80
C VAL A 81 -11.82 -2.60 2.19
N THR A 82 -12.03 -3.52 3.13
CA THR A 82 -12.44 -3.19 4.50
C THR A 82 -11.36 -2.48 5.34
N THR A 83 -10.12 -2.38 4.84
CA THR A 83 -9.11 -1.49 5.44
C THR A 83 -9.46 -0.01 5.27
N PHE A 84 -10.26 0.33 4.27
CA PHE A 84 -10.60 1.71 3.90
C PHE A 84 -9.36 2.61 3.73
N SER A 85 -8.24 2.00 3.36
CA SER A 85 -7.03 2.73 3.03
C SER A 85 -7.17 3.35 1.64
N ARG A 86 -7.03 4.68 1.54
CA ARG A 86 -7.11 5.40 0.24
C ARG A 86 -6.09 4.83 -0.75
N ILE A 87 -4.84 4.66 -0.30
CA ILE A 87 -3.75 4.13 -1.13
C ILE A 87 -3.98 2.65 -1.44
N GLY A 88 -4.38 1.85 -0.44
CA GLY A 88 -4.68 0.44 -0.66
C GLY A 88 -5.74 0.21 -1.72
N ASN A 89 -6.86 0.93 -1.65
CA ASN A 89 -7.95 0.82 -2.64
C ASN A 89 -7.54 1.36 -4.01
N PHE A 90 -6.80 2.48 -4.06
CA PHE A 90 -6.25 3.00 -5.32
C PHE A 90 -5.33 1.99 -6.00
N LEU A 91 -4.41 1.37 -5.25
CA LEU A 91 -3.51 0.36 -5.78
C LEU A 91 -4.24 -0.94 -6.16
N LEU A 92 -5.31 -1.32 -5.43
CA LEU A 92 -6.18 -2.43 -5.80
C LEU A 92 -6.79 -2.21 -7.18
N LEU A 93 -7.48 -1.08 -7.37
CA LEU A 93 -8.12 -0.75 -8.64
C LEU A 93 -7.10 -0.65 -9.79
N SER A 94 -5.97 0.00 -9.54
CA SER A 94 -4.86 0.07 -10.50
C SER A 94 -4.35 -1.32 -10.87
N THR A 95 -4.18 -2.21 -9.90
CA THR A 95 -3.76 -3.60 -10.14
C THR A 95 -4.76 -4.35 -11.01
N MET A 96 -6.05 -4.25 -10.68
CA MET A 96 -7.10 -4.89 -11.47
C MET A 96 -7.11 -4.36 -12.90
N LEU A 97 -6.96 -3.05 -13.07
CA LEU A 97 -6.87 -2.43 -14.39
C LEU A 97 -5.65 -2.94 -15.17
N PHE A 98 -4.46 -2.99 -14.58
CA PHE A 98 -3.26 -3.51 -15.22
C PHE A 98 -3.40 -4.97 -15.67
N TYR A 99 -3.94 -5.83 -14.80
CA TYR A 99 -4.18 -7.23 -15.15
C TYR A 99 -5.24 -7.36 -16.24
N MET A 100 -6.29 -6.57 -16.22
CA MET A 100 -7.34 -6.55 -17.23
C MET A 100 -6.79 -6.10 -18.60
N LEU A 101 -6.03 -5.02 -18.65
CA LEU A 101 -5.39 -4.53 -19.86
C LEU A 101 -4.39 -5.57 -20.42
N ASN A 102 -3.61 -6.19 -19.56
CA ASN A 102 -2.69 -7.25 -19.96
C ASN A 102 -3.41 -8.46 -20.57
N GLU A 103 -4.53 -8.88 -19.99
CA GLU A 103 -5.33 -9.98 -20.49
C GLU A 103 -6.01 -9.67 -21.85
N ILE A 104 -6.43 -8.41 -22.05
CA ILE A 104 -7.12 -7.99 -23.27
C ILE A 104 -6.14 -7.75 -24.42
N PHE A 105 -5.03 -7.05 -24.16
CA PHE A 105 -4.17 -6.53 -25.22
C PHE A 105 -2.91 -7.36 -25.49
N PHE A 106 -2.36 -8.00 -24.46
CA PHE A 106 -1.04 -8.62 -24.54
C PHE A 106 -1.06 -10.16 -24.58
N LYS A 107 -2.10 -10.79 -24.04
CA LYS A 107 -2.21 -12.25 -24.08
C LYS A 107 -2.90 -12.74 -25.36
N LYS A 108 -2.26 -13.69 -26.04
CA LYS A 108 -2.82 -14.38 -27.23
C LYS A 108 -3.96 -15.33 -26.84
N GLU A 109 -3.79 -16.08 -25.75
CA GLU A 109 -4.82 -16.97 -25.23
C GLU A 109 -5.55 -16.28 -24.07
N LYS A 110 -6.82 -15.94 -24.28
CA LYS A 110 -7.67 -15.27 -23.30
C LYS A 110 -8.19 -16.25 -22.26
N ASN A 111 -7.95 -15.96 -20.99
CA ASN A 111 -8.48 -16.76 -19.89
C ASN A 111 -9.76 -16.12 -19.32
N ASN A 112 -10.92 -16.61 -19.78
CA ASN A 112 -12.22 -16.08 -19.34
C ASN A 112 -12.44 -16.19 -17.83
N ILE A 113 -11.92 -17.26 -17.21
CA ILE A 113 -12.04 -17.45 -15.75
C ILE A 113 -11.26 -16.37 -15.00
N PHE A 114 -10.04 -16.09 -15.42
CA PHE A 114 -9.21 -15.06 -14.82
C PHE A 114 -9.84 -13.67 -14.96
N ARG A 115 -10.36 -13.35 -16.14
CA ARG A 115 -11.09 -12.09 -16.39
C ARG A 115 -12.32 -11.95 -15.50
N ASN A 116 -13.10 -13.02 -15.34
CA ASN A 116 -14.28 -13.00 -14.47
C ASN A 116 -13.92 -12.77 -13.00
N ILE A 117 -12.80 -13.33 -12.51
CA ILE A 117 -12.32 -13.09 -11.16
C ILE A 117 -11.97 -11.61 -10.96
N ILE A 118 -11.26 -10.99 -11.91
CA ILE A 118 -10.95 -9.56 -11.86
C ILE A 118 -12.24 -8.74 -11.80
N LEU A 119 -13.22 -9.03 -12.65
CA LEU A 119 -14.51 -8.33 -12.63
C LEU A 119 -15.25 -8.50 -11.29
N ILE A 120 -15.24 -9.70 -10.71
CA ILE A 120 -15.86 -9.96 -9.40
C ILE A 120 -15.17 -9.11 -8.32
N ILE A 121 -13.84 -9.01 -8.32
CA ILE A 121 -13.10 -8.20 -7.34
C ILE A 121 -13.49 -6.71 -7.46
N VAL A 122 -13.55 -6.18 -8.68
CA VAL A 122 -13.96 -4.78 -8.93
C VAL A 122 -15.40 -4.55 -8.48
N LEU A 123 -16.31 -5.49 -8.76
CA LEU A 123 -17.70 -5.39 -8.30
C LEU A 123 -17.81 -5.43 -6.77
N ILE A 124 -17.02 -6.27 -6.10
CA ILE A 124 -16.96 -6.31 -4.62
C ILE A 124 -16.48 -4.97 -4.08
N ASP A 125 -15.44 -4.39 -4.67
CA ASP A 125 -14.90 -3.09 -4.27
C ASP A 125 -15.96 -1.99 -4.39
N ILE A 126 -16.60 -1.88 -5.55
CA ILE A 126 -17.68 -0.91 -5.79
C ILE A 126 -18.86 -1.15 -4.83
N PHE A 127 -19.24 -2.41 -4.58
CA PHE A 127 -20.34 -2.75 -3.69
C PHE A 127 -20.05 -2.37 -2.24
N ILE A 128 -18.87 -2.72 -1.72
CA ILE A 128 -18.49 -2.42 -0.34
C ILE A 128 -18.33 -0.91 -0.15
N LEU A 129 -17.64 -0.22 -1.06
CA LEU A 129 -17.45 1.22 -0.97
C LEU A 129 -18.75 1.99 -1.20
N GLY A 130 -19.60 1.56 -2.15
CA GLY A 130 -20.83 2.26 -2.50
C GLY A 130 -21.96 2.08 -1.50
N ILE A 131 -22.21 0.84 -1.07
CA ILE A 131 -23.36 0.53 -0.20
C ILE A 131 -23.02 0.72 1.28
N TYR A 132 -21.85 0.23 1.71
CA TYR A 132 -21.48 0.24 3.12
C TYR A 132 -21.21 1.66 3.64
N PHE A 133 -20.63 2.53 2.81
CA PHE A 133 -20.39 3.92 3.20
C PHE A 133 -21.53 4.87 2.91
N GLY A 134 -22.43 4.52 2.03
CA GLY A 134 -23.38 5.48 1.45
C GLY A 134 -22.65 6.57 0.65
N SER A 135 -23.32 7.17 -0.29
CA SER A 135 -22.78 8.28 -1.11
C SER A 135 -22.30 9.47 -0.25
N SER A 136 -22.97 9.74 0.88
CA SER A 136 -22.61 10.82 1.79
C SER A 136 -21.21 10.69 2.38
N ARG A 137 -20.83 9.52 2.88
CA ARG A 137 -19.50 9.33 3.50
C ARG A 137 -18.36 9.32 2.49
N ILE A 138 -18.62 8.94 1.24
CA ILE A 138 -17.62 9.06 0.17
C ILE A 138 -17.44 10.54 -0.16
N ILE A 139 -18.52 11.29 -0.29
CA ILE A 139 -18.51 12.74 -0.53
C ILE A 139 -17.83 13.47 0.63
N ASP A 140 -18.14 13.13 1.89
CA ASP A 140 -17.50 13.73 3.07
C ASP A 140 -15.98 13.48 3.09
N ARG A 141 -15.52 12.33 2.58
CA ARG A 141 -14.07 12.07 2.46
C ARG A 141 -13.40 12.81 1.32
N PHE A 142 -14.12 13.09 0.24
CA PHE A 142 -13.64 13.99 -0.81
C PHE A 142 -13.64 15.44 -0.32
N ASN A 143 -14.67 15.87 0.41
CA ASN A 143 -14.71 17.19 1.05
C ASN A 143 -13.60 17.37 2.12
N LEU A 144 -13.19 16.28 2.80
CA LEU A 144 -12.02 16.31 3.68
C LEU A 144 -10.72 16.56 2.90
N LEU A 145 -10.62 16.09 1.64
CA LEU A 145 -9.49 16.43 0.77
C LEU A 145 -9.52 17.92 0.40
N ASP A 146 -10.69 18.46 0.05
CA ASP A 146 -10.84 19.89 -0.20
C ASP A 146 -10.50 20.72 1.04
N ASN A 147 -10.85 20.26 2.23
CA ASN A 147 -10.47 20.91 3.49
C ASN A 147 -8.96 20.75 3.75
N GLU A 148 -8.36 19.57 3.52
CA GLU A 148 -6.91 19.37 3.59
C GLU A 148 -6.17 20.30 2.60
N PHE A 149 -6.73 20.57 1.43
CA PHE A 149 -6.20 21.55 0.46
C PHE A 149 -6.50 23.01 0.85
N ALA A 150 -7.67 23.31 1.42
CA ALA A 150 -8.03 24.63 1.91
C ALA A 150 -7.24 25.02 3.18
N GLU A 151 -6.90 24.07 4.04
CA GLU A 151 -6.01 24.25 5.20
C GLU A 151 -4.57 24.59 4.78
N ILE A 152 -4.16 24.28 3.55
CA ILE A 152 -2.89 24.75 2.98
C ILE A 152 -2.87 26.29 2.86
N ALA A 153 -4.03 26.91 2.66
CA ALA A 153 -4.18 28.36 2.51
C ALA A 153 -4.39 29.09 3.85
N ASN A 154 -4.90 28.42 4.87
CA ASN A 154 -5.21 29.03 6.17
C ASN A 154 -4.37 28.35 7.29
N ILE A 155 -3.53 29.15 7.89
CA ILE A 155 -2.51 28.77 8.91
C ILE A 155 -3.13 28.31 10.26
N GLU A 156 -4.44 28.27 10.39
CA GLU A 156 -5.12 27.96 11.64
C GLU A 156 -5.78 26.58 11.65
N VAL A 157 -5.31 25.80 12.64
CA VAL A 157 -6.14 25.00 13.55
C VAL A 157 -6.31 23.50 13.34
N ASN A 158 -5.83 22.75 12.47
CA ASN A 158 -5.83 21.28 12.74
C ASN A 158 -4.55 20.60 12.24
N PHE A 159 -3.92 19.83 13.14
CA PHE A 159 -2.77 18.99 12.84
C PHE A 159 -3.09 18.06 11.67
N SER A 160 -2.58 18.41 10.49
CA SER A 160 -2.77 17.65 9.26
C SER A 160 -1.48 16.93 8.86
N ARG A 161 -1.62 15.85 8.08
CA ARG A 161 -0.47 15.15 7.48
C ARG A 161 0.42 16.10 6.68
N PHE A 162 -0.17 17.11 6.09
CA PHE A 162 0.54 18.11 5.31
C PHE A 162 1.48 18.96 6.18
N GLN A 163 1.10 19.30 7.40
CA GLN A 163 1.97 20.04 8.34
C GLN A 163 3.19 19.20 8.71
N VAL A 164 3.03 17.88 8.89
CA VAL A 164 4.15 16.97 9.14
C VAL A 164 5.10 16.91 7.95
N ILE A 165 4.57 16.80 6.74
CA ILE A 165 5.36 16.80 5.49
C ILE A 165 6.08 18.14 5.32
N LYS A 166 5.38 19.26 5.55
CA LYS A 166 5.95 20.60 5.49
C LYS A 166 7.09 20.78 6.49
N PHE A 167 6.88 20.33 7.74
CA PHE A 167 7.93 20.34 8.76
C PHE A 167 9.15 19.53 8.31
N ALA A 168 8.94 18.28 7.88
CA ALA A 168 10.01 17.41 7.39
C ALA A 168 10.77 18.06 6.22
N PHE A 169 10.07 18.70 5.30
CA PHE A 169 10.67 19.41 4.18
C PHE A 169 11.58 20.56 4.62
N TYR A 170 11.17 21.36 5.62
CA TYR A 170 12.03 22.42 6.17
C TYR A 170 13.24 21.85 6.91
N GLN A 171 13.05 20.84 7.75
CA GLN A 171 14.14 20.21 8.48
C GLN A 171 15.17 19.54 7.54
N MET A 172 14.72 19.06 6.38
CA MET A 172 15.60 18.47 5.36
C MET A 172 16.68 19.46 4.87
N TYR A 173 16.40 20.77 4.81
CA TYR A 173 17.39 21.77 4.38
C TYR A 173 18.58 21.88 5.32
N ASP A 174 18.36 21.71 6.62
CA ASP A 174 19.43 21.80 7.63
C ASP A 174 20.38 20.60 7.54
N TYR A 175 19.90 19.48 7.00
CA TYR A 175 20.62 18.20 6.92
C TYR A 175 20.72 17.64 5.48
N LEU A 176 20.73 18.52 4.48
CA LEU A 176 20.49 18.18 3.07
C LEU A 176 21.38 17.06 2.51
N PHE A 177 22.67 17.04 2.81
CA PHE A 177 23.62 16.10 2.18
C PHE A 177 23.66 14.74 2.85
N PHE A 178 23.71 14.69 4.18
CA PHE A 178 23.92 13.46 4.94
C PHE A 178 22.71 13.02 5.77
N GLY A 179 21.69 13.86 5.85
CA GLY A 179 20.49 13.61 6.63
C GLY A 179 20.70 13.79 8.15
N TYR A 180 19.59 13.70 8.88
CA TYR A 180 19.59 13.80 10.35
C TYR A 180 19.69 12.43 11.05
N GLY A 181 19.87 11.35 10.29
CA GLY A 181 20.07 9.99 10.78
C GLY A 181 18.83 9.11 10.65
N PRO A 182 19.03 7.80 10.36
CA PRO A 182 17.93 6.87 10.17
C PRO A 182 17.12 6.68 11.46
N GLY A 183 15.78 6.70 11.33
CA GLY A 183 14.84 6.50 12.44
C GLY A 183 14.78 7.64 13.46
N SER A 184 15.39 8.79 13.19
CA SER A 184 15.42 9.92 14.14
C SER A 184 14.33 10.96 13.89
N PHE A 185 13.47 10.79 12.89
CA PHE A 185 12.40 11.74 12.59
C PHE A 185 11.48 12.01 13.77
N GLU A 186 11.08 10.98 14.51
CA GLU A 186 10.21 11.09 15.68
C GLU A 186 10.80 12.03 16.74
N ILE A 187 12.08 11.83 17.06
CA ILE A 187 12.80 12.65 18.05
C ILE A 187 12.95 14.08 17.54
N LEU A 188 13.32 14.25 16.27
CA LEU A 188 13.47 15.56 15.64
C LEU A 188 12.14 16.32 15.66
N PHE A 189 11.03 15.64 15.38
CA PHE A 189 9.70 16.22 15.42
C PHE A 189 9.31 16.68 16.81
N GLN A 190 9.55 15.86 17.85
CA GLN A 190 9.25 16.22 19.24
C GLN A 190 10.05 17.41 19.75
N ILE A 191 11.29 17.55 19.30
CA ILE A 191 12.17 18.66 19.77
C ILE A 191 11.86 19.97 19.04
N ASN A 192 11.65 19.92 17.73
CA ASN A 192 11.66 21.11 16.87
C ASN A 192 10.27 21.54 16.38
N PHE A 193 9.23 20.72 16.57
CA PHE A 193 7.89 21.13 16.15
C PHE A 193 7.35 22.22 17.09
N PRO A 194 6.91 23.36 16.55
CA PRO A 194 6.63 24.55 17.37
C PRO A 194 5.36 24.43 18.24
N ASP A 195 4.55 23.42 18.04
CA ASP A 195 3.28 23.26 18.75
C ASP A 195 3.47 22.33 19.97
N LEU A 196 3.39 22.90 21.15
CA LEU A 196 3.60 22.21 22.44
C LEU A 196 2.40 21.36 22.90
N THR A 197 1.34 21.28 22.13
CA THR A 197 0.17 20.47 22.45
C THR A 197 0.42 19.04 21.95
N ASN A 198 0.54 18.07 22.83
CA ASN A 198 0.47 16.60 22.70
C ASN A 198 0.37 15.98 21.28
N ILE A 199 0.92 16.65 20.28
CA ILE A 199 0.92 16.22 18.90
C ILE A 199 2.13 15.31 18.70
N PHE A 200 1.86 14.11 18.18
CA PHE A 200 2.87 13.09 18.00
C PHE A 200 2.84 12.55 16.56
N ALA A 201 3.99 12.59 15.89
CA ALA A 201 4.17 12.01 14.56
C ALA A 201 5.40 11.12 14.53
N ASN A 202 5.19 9.82 14.34
CA ASN A 202 6.27 8.84 14.22
C ASN A 202 6.86 8.82 12.82
N HIS A 203 6.07 9.20 11.80
CA HIS A 203 6.46 9.15 10.38
C HIS A 203 5.97 10.39 9.64
N VAL A 204 6.69 10.75 8.58
CA VAL A 204 6.37 11.91 7.72
C VAL A 204 5.10 11.71 6.89
N HIS A 205 4.57 10.50 6.76
CA HIS A 205 3.51 10.11 5.84
C HIS A 205 3.86 10.25 4.34
N SER A 206 5.14 10.41 4.04
CA SER A 206 5.76 10.31 2.72
C SER A 206 7.15 9.75 2.89
N ASP A 207 7.35 8.54 2.42
CA ASP A 207 8.64 7.85 2.52
C ASP A 207 9.74 8.62 1.78
N LEU A 208 9.40 9.32 0.68
CA LEU A 208 10.36 10.14 -0.06
C LEU A 208 11.02 11.20 0.84
N PHE A 209 10.20 12.02 1.50
CA PHE A 209 10.72 13.09 2.36
C PHE A 209 11.41 12.53 3.60
N GLN A 210 10.90 11.43 4.13
CA GLN A 210 11.52 10.79 5.28
C GLN A 210 12.89 10.21 4.93
N PHE A 211 13.03 9.46 3.82
CA PHE A 211 14.30 8.90 3.37
C PHE A 211 15.32 9.99 3.02
N ILE A 212 14.91 11.05 2.33
CA ILE A 212 15.83 12.17 2.04
C ILE A 212 16.24 12.86 3.36
N GLY A 213 15.31 13.07 4.27
CA GLY A 213 15.61 13.68 5.55
C GLY A 213 16.56 12.84 6.41
N GLU A 214 16.33 11.53 6.49
CA GLU A 214 17.12 10.61 7.30
C GLU A 214 18.51 10.29 6.72
N PHE A 215 18.61 10.08 5.40
CA PHE A 215 19.84 9.65 4.73
C PHE A 215 20.53 10.76 3.94
N GLY A 216 19.90 11.91 3.78
CA GLY A 216 20.34 12.99 2.93
C GLY A 216 20.21 12.67 1.44
N LEU A 217 20.50 13.65 0.59
CA LEU A 217 20.48 13.48 -0.85
C LEU A 217 21.48 12.43 -1.35
N ILE A 218 22.64 12.34 -0.72
CA ILE A 218 23.68 11.37 -1.12
C ILE A 218 23.21 9.94 -0.84
N GLY A 219 22.73 9.66 0.38
CA GLY A 219 22.24 8.33 0.74
C GLY A 219 21.01 7.94 -0.06
N PHE A 220 20.07 8.86 -0.24
CA PHE A 220 18.88 8.64 -1.07
C PHE A 220 19.23 8.36 -2.54
N ALA A 221 20.18 9.12 -3.12
CA ALA A 221 20.62 8.90 -4.50
C ALA A 221 21.26 7.52 -4.69
N LEU A 222 22.11 7.06 -3.77
CA LEU A 222 22.70 5.73 -3.81
C LEU A 222 21.64 4.63 -3.73
N PHE A 223 20.68 4.77 -2.83
CA PHE A 223 19.55 3.85 -2.69
C PHE A 223 18.72 3.81 -3.97
N PHE A 224 18.34 4.96 -4.50
CA PHE A 224 17.53 5.08 -5.71
C PHE A 224 18.25 4.50 -6.95
N LEU A 225 19.54 4.79 -7.13
CA LEU A 225 20.36 4.22 -8.19
C LEU A 225 20.46 2.70 -8.09
N SER A 226 20.56 2.15 -6.88
CA SER A 226 20.55 0.70 -6.66
C SER A 226 19.24 0.06 -7.12
N ILE A 227 18.11 0.67 -6.77
CA ILE A 227 16.79 0.20 -7.20
C ILE A 227 16.65 0.31 -8.73
N LEU A 228 17.03 1.43 -9.32
CA LEU A 228 16.99 1.61 -10.78
C LEU A 228 17.82 0.58 -11.51
N ASN A 229 19.07 0.34 -11.05
CA ASN A 229 19.95 -0.67 -11.64
C ASN A 229 19.34 -2.07 -11.55
N PHE A 230 18.65 -2.36 -10.46
CA PHE A 230 17.91 -3.61 -10.32
C PHE A 230 16.81 -3.73 -11.39
N PHE A 231 15.98 -2.71 -11.57
CA PHE A 231 14.88 -2.74 -12.55
C PHE A 231 15.38 -2.77 -13.99
N ILE A 232 16.49 -2.11 -14.31
CA ILE A 232 17.11 -2.15 -15.65
C ILE A 232 17.59 -3.57 -15.98
N LYS A 233 18.10 -4.32 -14.99
CA LYS A 233 18.62 -5.68 -15.18
C LYS A 233 17.56 -6.78 -15.13
N THR A 234 16.34 -6.47 -14.68
CA THR A 234 15.25 -7.44 -14.63
C THR A 234 14.47 -7.45 -15.94
N SER A 235 13.94 -8.62 -16.31
CA SER A 235 13.07 -8.74 -17.48
C SER A 235 11.80 -7.90 -17.30
N TYR A 236 11.35 -7.25 -18.36
CA TYR A 236 10.07 -6.55 -18.41
C TYR A 236 8.93 -7.57 -18.28
N ASP A 237 8.43 -7.74 -17.06
CA ASP A 237 7.24 -8.52 -16.77
C ASP A 237 6.21 -7.61 -16.10
N LEU A 238 4.92 -7.87 -16.32
CA LEU A 238 3.82 -7.10 -15.74
C LEU A 238 3.98 -6.93 -14.23
N LYS A 239 4.40 -7.99 -13.54
CA LYS A 239 4.61 -7.99 -12.10
C LYS A 239 5.71 -7.01 -11.68
N ASN A 240 6.83 -6.96 -12.41
CA ASN A 240 7.92 -6.02 -12.11
C ASN A 240 7.47 -4.57 -12.32
N ASN A 241 6.70 -4.32 -13.38
CA ASN A 241 6.14 -2.99 -13.64
C ASN A 241 5.14 -2.58 -12.55
N LEU A 242 4.32 -3.50 -12.06
CA LEU A 242 3.43 -3.26 -10.91
C LEU A 242 4.21 -2.97 -9.63
N MET A 243 5.31 -3.71 -9.36
CA MET A 243 6.15 -3.46 -8.19
C MET A 243 6.82 -2.09 -8.25
N LEU A 244 7.31 -1.68 -9.43
CA LEU A 244 7.87 -0.34 -9.62
C LEU A 244 6.80 0.74 -9.41
N PHE A 245 5.61 0.54 -9.98
CA PHE A 245 4.48 1.45 -9.78
C PHE A 245 4.09 1.57 -8.30
N TYR A 246 4.02 0.45 -7.57
CA TYR A 246 3.73 0.45 -6.14
C TYR A 246 4.81 1.21 -5.35
N LEU A 247 6.07 0.93 -5.65
CA LEU A 247 7.18 1.58 -4.99
C LEU A 247 7.10 3.10 -5.17
N ILE A 248 6.82 3.58 -6.39
CA ILE A 248 6.67 5.01 -6.66
C ILE A 248 5.48 5.60 -5.86
N ILE A 249 4.31 4.97 -5.93
CA ILE A 249 3.12 5.49 -5.25
C ILE A 249 3.30 5.51 -3.73
N ILE A 250 3.83 4.44 -3.15
CA ILE A 250 4.06 4.36 -1.70
C ILE A 250 5.11 5.41 -1.29
N LEU A 251 6.19 5.55 -2.04
CA LEU A 251 7.26 6.50 -1.76
C LEU A 251 6.73 7.95 -1.63
N PHE A 252 5.78 8.35 -2.47
CA PHE A 252 5.23 9.70 -2.44
C PHE A 252 4.08 9.90 -1.43
N PHE A 253 3.23 8.90 -1.24
CA PHE A 253 1.93 9.09 -0.59
C PHE A 253 1.74 8.28 0.70
N ASP A 254 2.69 7.44 1.09
CA ASP A 254 2.60 6.61 2.30
C ASP A 254 3.97 6.49 3.00
N PHE A 255 3.98 5.83 4.17
CA PHE A 255 5.19 5.54 4.94
C PHE A 255 5.44 4.03 5.11
N SER A 256 4.74 3.22 4.34
CA SER A 256 4.80 1.75 4.47
C SER A 256 6.18 1.17 4.17
N LEU A 257 7.03 1.88 3.39
CA LEU A 257 8.40 1.43 3.10
C LEU A 257 9.34 1.58 4.30
N HIS A 258 8.98 2.34 5.34
CA HIS A 258 9.72 2.37 6.60
C HIS A 258 9.44 1.16 7.49
N ILE A 259 8.43 0.37 7.18
CA ILE A 259 8.11 -0.85 7.93
C ILE A 259 8.98 -2.00 7.41
N PRO A 260 9.90 -2.58 8.25
CA PRO A 260 10.85 -3.60 7.81
C PRO A 260 10.20 -4.82 7.16
N PHE A 261 9.02 -5.20 7.63
CA PHE A 261 8.26 -6.31 7.05
C PHE A 261 7.83 -6.04 5.60
N ILE A 262 7.42 -4.82 5.27
CA ILE A 262 7.05 -4.43 3.91
C ILE A 262 8.29 -4.36 3.02
N GLN A 263 9.41 -3.83 3.52
CA GLN A 263 10.69 -3.85 2.81
C GLN A 263 11.09 -5.28 2.45
N PHE A 264 11.00 -6.20 3.40
CA PHE A 264 11.29 -7.61 3.18
C PHE A 264 10.40 -8.23 2.10
N LEU A 265 9.10 -7.93 2.11
CA LEU A 265 8.19 -8.39 1.06
C LEU A 265 8.57 -7.84 -0.31
N PHE A 266 8.92 -6.55 -0.44
CA PHE A 266 9.42 -6.00 -1.69
C PHE A 266 10.65 -6.74 -2.19
N VAL A 267 11.64 -6.98 -1.31
CA VAL A 267 12.86 -7.73 -1.67
C VAL A 267 12.52 -9.13 -2.16
N ILE A 268 11.65 -9.87 -1.44
CA ILE A 268 11.19 -11.20 -1.86
C ILE A 268 10.55 -11.14 -3.24
N PHE A 269 9.59 -10.23 -3.45
CA PHE A 269 8.88 -10.13 -4.72
C PHE A 269 9.79 -9.78 -5.88
N LEU A 270 10.77 -8.92 -5.65
CA LEU A 270 11.75 -8.55 -6.66
C LEU A 270 12.70 -9.71 -6.95
N THR A 271 13.20 -10.41 -5.95
CA THR A 271 14.18 -11.48 -6.11
C THR A 271 13.62 -12.77 -6.72
N PHE A 272 12.41 -13.19 -6.33
CA PHE A 272 11.79 -14.38 -6.91
C PHE A 272 11.46 -14.27 -8.40
N ASN A 273 11.48 -13.05 -8.96
CA ASN A 273 11.27 -12.82 -10.39
C ASN A 273 12.56 -12.58 -11.18
N PHE A 274 13.71 -12.74 -10.54
CA PHE A 274 14.99 -12.58 -11.19
C PHE A 274 15.18 -13.66 -12.27
N LYS A 275 14.59 -13.46 -13.43
CA LYS A 275 15.14 -14.05 -14.66
C LYS A 275 16.26 -13.13 -15.11
N THR A 276 17.49 -13.47 -14.71
CA THR A 276 18.67 -12.88 -15.34
C THR A 276 18.48 -12.93 -16.84
N ILE A 277 18.56 -11.79 -17.49
CA ILE A 277 18.78 -11.74 -18.93
C ILE A 277 20.10 -12.47 -19.10
N LYS A 278 20.05 -13.75 -19.49
CA LYS A 278 21.24 -14.45 -19.95
C LYS A 278 21.73 -13.62 -21.12
N SER A 279 22.92 -13.01 -20.96
CA SER A 279 23.64 -12.41 -22.05
C SER A 279 23.77 -13.46 -23.14
N SER A 280 22.98 -13.30 -24.18
CA SER A 280 23.13 -14.04 -25.44
C SER A 280 24.43 -13.62 -26.14
#